data_2c1d3fdf87b91167892c04d0cffd5e73
#
_entry.id   2c1d3fdf87b91167892c04d0cffd5e73
#
_cell.length_a   1.000
_cell.length_b   1.000
_cell.length_c   1.000
_cell.angle_alpha   90.00
_cell.angle_beta   90.00
_cell.angle_gamma   90.00
#
_symmetry.space_group_name_H-M   'P 1'
#
loop_
_entity.id
_entity.type
_entity.pdbx_description
1 polymer ?
#
loop_
_entity_poly.entity_id
_entity_poly.type
_entity_poly.pdbx_seq_one_letter_code
_entity_poly.pdbx_strand_id
1 'polypeptide(L)'
;MLHAAPAFLAKTSYSALLASATQELSPTKIRQSIADLVGQNRLTEADTLSHEAMQRFPQSEDILVIRALVTQVRQDWPAASTALEKLITLQGHAAQAVTWSQWVRVLRCMGDDARAMTAAAQGLATHPKHPELQEEFSALQRVGIVPALKVA
;
A
#
# COMPACT_ATOMS: atom_id res chain seq x y z
N MET A 1 42.96 -2.95 17.07
CA MET A 1 42.70 -1.57 16.81
C MET A 1 41.61 -1.40 15.88
N LEU A 2 40.57 -1.05 16.13
CA LEU A 2 39.68 -0.82 15.11
C LEU A 2 38.53 -1.69 15.15
N HIS A 3 37.62 -1.42 15.33
CA HIS A 3 36.84 -0.34 14.87
C HIS A 3 35.41 -0.71 15.04
N ALA A 4 34.98 -0.50 16.15
CA ALA A 4 33.59 -0.66 16.44
C ALA A 4 32.83 0.56 15.94
N ALA A 5 32.78 0.72 14.65
CA ALA A 5 32.04 1.85 14.15
C ALA A 5 30.88 1.53 13.23
N PRO A 6 30.48 0.28 12.98
CA PRO A 6 29.52 0.09 11.90
C PRO A 6 28.06 0.21 12.27
N ALA A 7 27.67 -0.09 13.51
CA ALA A 7 26.25 -0.20 13.82
C ALA A 7 25.54 1.15 14.03
N PHE A 8 26.24 2.14 14.54
CA PHE A 8 25.67 3.48 14.71
C PHE A 8 25.66 4.29 13.41
N LEU A 9 26.72 4.16 12.63
CA LEU A 9 26.83 4.77 11.31
C LEU A 9 25.82 4.18 10.34
N ALA A 10 25.46 2.91 10.45
CA ALA A 10 24.48 2.29 9.58
C ALA A 10 23.07 2.84 9.78
N LYS A 11 22.66 3.17 11.00
CA LYS A 11 21.33 3.74 11.27
C LYS A 11 21.24 5.23 10.89
N THR A 12 22.26 6.00 11.18
CA THR A 12 22.30 7.42 10.82
C THR A 12 22.54 7.63 9.34
N SER A 13 23.32 6.76 8.73
CA SER A 13 23.59 6.73 7.29
C SER A 13 22.34 6.42 6.47
N TYR A 14 21.43 5.57 6.97
CA TYR A 14 20.20 5.23 6.25
C TYR A 14 19.24 6.42 6.18
N SER A 15 19.01 7.11 7.28
CA SER A 15 18.18 8.32 7.30
C SER A 15 18.78 9.45 6.49
N ALA A 16 20.11 9.63 6.55
CA ALA A 16 20.81 10.64 5.77
C ALA A 16 20.88 10.30 4.28
N LEU A 17 21.09 9.02 3.94
CA LEU A 17 21.01 8.54 2.58
C LEU A 17 19.61 8.66 2.01
N LEU A 18 18.59 8.41 2.81
CA LEU A 18 17.20 8.62 2.44
C LEU A 18 16.93 10.11 2.18
N ALA A 19 17.42 11.00 3.02
CA ALA A 19 17.23 12.42 2.86
C ALA A 19 17.95 12.98 1.64
N SER A 20 19.14 12.50 1.31
CA SER A 20 19.89 12.91 0.11
C SER A 20 19.43 12.17 -1.14
N ALA A 21 19.13 10.88 -1.03
CA ALA A 21 18.65 10.06 -2.14
C ALA A 21 17.26 10.48 -2.64
N THR A 22 16.38 10.93 -1.75
CA THR A 22 15.06 11.43 -2.15
C THR A 22 15.11 12.77 -2.87
N GLN A 23 16.20 13.51 -2.80
CA GLN A 23 16.42 14.70 -3.64
C GLN A 23 16.94 14.36 -5.05
N GLU A 24 17.67 13.26 -5.18
CA GLU A 24 18.36 12.88 -6.42
C GLU A 24 17.71 11.69 -7.14
N LEU A 25 16.87 10.90 -6.44
CA LEU A 25 16.26 9.70 -7.02
C LEU A 25 14.81 9.95 -7.41
N SER A 26 14.46 9.48 -8.60
CA SER A 26 13.07 9.46 -9.06
C SER A 26 12.24 8.49 -8.22
N PRO A 27 10.91 8.69 -8.10
CA PRO A 27 10.02 7.73 -7.45
C PRO A 27 10.18 6.30 -7.97
N THR A 28 10.41 6.11 -9.25
CA THR A 28 10.65 4.78 -9.86
C THR A 28 11.88 4.10 -9.29
N LYS A 29 12.99 4.84 -9.13
CA LYS A 29 14.22 4.30 -8.54
C LYS A 29 14.06 3.99 -7.06
N ILE A 30 13.36 4.83 -6.32
CA ILE A 30 13.04 4.59 -4.90
C ILE A 30 12.18 3.34 -4.76
N ARG A 31 11.16 3.18 -5.61
CA ARG A 31 10.35 1.97 -5.67
C ARG A 31 11.22 0.72 -5.87
N GLN A 32 12.15 0.76 -6.81
CA GLN A 32 13.05 -0.36 -7.06
C GLN A 32 13.91 -0.68 -5.84
N SER A 33 14.47 0.32 -5.18
CA SER A 33 15.26 0.14 -3.95
C SER A 33 14.43 -0.49 -2.83
N ILE A 34 13.18 -0.10 -2.67
CA ILE A 34 12.27 -0.70 -1.69
C ILE A 34 11.97 -2.15 -2.07
N ALA A 35 11.71 -2.43 -3.34
CA ALA A 35 11.46 -3.79 -3.83
C ALA A 35 12.66 -4.72 -3.55
N ASP A 36 13.87 -4.21 -3.73
CA ASP A 36 15.10 -4.95 -3.44
C ASP A 36 15.22 -5.27 -1.94
N LEU A 37 14.88 -4.31 -1.07
CA LEU A 37 14.84 -4.52 0.38
C LEU A 37 13.83 -5.61 0.78
N VAL A 38 12.65 -5.59 0.17
CA VAL A 38 11.63 -6.63 0.39
C VAL A 38 12.17 -8.00 -0.06
N GLY A 39 12.79 -8.06 -1.23
CA GLY A 39 13.39 -9.28 -1.76
C GLY A 39 14.51 -9.85 -0.87
N GLN A 40 15.20 -8.98 -0.14
CA GLN A 40 16.23 -9.35 0.84
C GLN A 40 15.67 -9.64 2.24
N ASN A 41 14.35 -9.64 2.40
CA ASN A 41 13.64 -9.77 3.68
C ASN A 41 14.01 -8.69 4.71
N ARG A 42 14.42 -7.51 4.23
CA ARG A 42 14.75 -6.34 5.07
C ARG A 42 13.51 -5.46 5.22
N LEU A 43 12.48 -6.02 5.84
CA LEU A 43 11.14 -5.43 5.86
C LEU A 43 11.04 -4.15 6.71
N THR A 44 11.80 -4.05 7.80
CA THR A 44 11.81 -2.84 8.64
C THR A 44 12.38 -1.65 7.87
N GLU A 45 13.46 -1.87 7.13
CA GLU A 45 14.08 -0.83 6.31
C GLU A 45 13.19 -0.45 5.12
N ALA A 46 12.56 -1.44 4.49
CA ALA A 46 11.58 -1.21 3.43
C ALA A 46 10.39 -0.38 3.93
N ASP A 47 9.90 -0.66 5.14
CA ASP A 47 8.82 0.09 5.76
C ASP A 47 9.21 1.55 6.00
N THR A 48 10.35 1.78 6.62
CA THR A 48 10.85 3.14 6.87
C THR A 48 11.03 3.93 5.58
N LEU A 49 11.69 3.34 4.59
CA LEU A 49 11.92 3.98 3.30
C LEU A 49 10.61 4.29 2.57
N SER A 50 9.69 3.34 2.52
CA SER A 50 8.40 3.55 1.84
C SER A 50 7.54 4.59 2.55
N HIS A 51 7.58 4.65 3.87
CA HIS A 51 6.86 5.66 4.64
C HIS A 51 7.38 7.06 4.36
N GLU A 52 8.69 7.26 4.42
CA GLU A 52 9.32 8.55 4.11
C GLU A 52 9.11 8.96 2.65
N ALA A 53 9.21 8.01 1.73
CA ALA A 53 8.96 8.25 0.32
C ALA A 53 7.52 8.71 0.07
N MET A 54 6.54 8.10 0.75
CA MET A 54 5.15 8.51 0.64
C MET A 54 4.90 9.93 1.15
N GLN A 55 5.62 10.36 2.18
CA GLN A 55 5.54 11.74 2.68
C GLN A 55 6.11 12.75 1.69
N ARG A 56 7.16 12.37 0.95
CA ARG A 56 7.78 13.24 -0.05
C ARG A 56 7.05 13.25 -1.40
N PHE A 57 6.51 12.12 -1.78
CA PHE A 57 5.82 11.92 -3.06
C PHE A 57 4.40 11.38 -2.84
N PRO A 58 3.53 12.15 -2.17
CA PRO A 58 2.19 11.66 -1.78
C PRO A 58 1.28 11.35 -2.95
N GLN A 59 1.60 11.85 -4.14
CA GLN A 59 0.82 11.65 -5.36
C GLN A 59 1.55 10.78 -6.39
N SER A 60 2.59 10.07 -5.99
CA SER A 60 3.29 9.14 -6.88
C SER A 60 2.65 7.77 -6.82
N GLU A 61 2.14 7.29 -7.95
CA GLU A 61 1.61 5.94 -8.07
C GLU A 61 2.66 4.88 -7.71
N ASP A 62 3.89 5.04 -8.20
CA ASP A 62 5.00 4.13 -7.90
C ASP A 62 5.22 3.96 -6.40
N ILE A 63 5.20 5.07 -5.67
CA ILE A 63 5.43 5.06 -4.22
C ILE A 63 4.21 4.46 -3.50
N LEU A 64 3.00 4.81 -3.88
CA LEU A 64 1.78 4.28 -3.27
C LEU A 64 1.65 2.76 -3.49
N VAL A 65 2.00 2.28 -4.68
CA VAL A 65 2.00 0.84 -5.00
C VAL A 65 2.99 0.09 -4.12
N ILE A 66 4.23 0.56 -4.02
CA ILE A 66 5.23 -0.14 -3.22
C ILE A 66 4.95 -0.01 -1.72
N ARG A 67 4.42 1.11 -1.26
CA ARG A 67 3.97 1.27 0.13
C ARG A 67 2.87 0.28 0.48
N ALA A 68 1.88 0.12 -0.39
CA ALA A 68 0.82 -0.87 -0.22
C ALA A 68 1.39 -2.29 -0.13
N LEU A 69 2.37 -2.64 -0.97
CA LEU A 69 3.02 -3.95 -0.92
C LEU A 69 3.74 -4.19 0.41
N VAL A 70 4.60 -3.26 0.81
CA VAL A 70 5.40 -3.37 2.05
C VAL A 70 4.49 -3.53 3.27
N THR A 71 3.45 -2.72 3.36
CA THR A 71 2.52 -2.75 4.50
C THR A 71 1.69 -4.04 4.53
N GLN A 72 1.30 -4.58 3.37
CA GLN A 72 0.62 -5.88 3.30
C GLN A 72 1.54 -7.02 3.73
N VAL A 73 2.79 -7.03 3.27
CA VAL A 73 3.77 -8.05 3.67
C VAL A 73 4.02 -8.01 5.19
N ARG A 74 4.02 -6.83 5.78
CA ARG A 74 4.15 -6.65 7.23
C ARG A 74 2.84 -6.88 8.00
N GLN A 75 1.73 -7.10 7.29
CA GLN A 75 0.40 -7.22 7.88
C GLN A 75 -0.05 -5.95 8.64
N ASP A 76 0.50 -4.81 8.26
CA ASP A 76 0.04 -3.50 8.75
C ASP A 76 -1.16 -3.06 7.90
N TRP A 77 -2.31 -3.64 8.22
CA TRP A 77 -3.54 -3.46 7.44
C TRP A 77 -4.03 -2.01 7.40
N PRO A 78 -4.00 -1.25 8.52
CA PRO A 78 -4.39 0.16 8.47
C PRO A 78 -3.52 0.99 7.51
N ALA A 79 -2.20 0.80 7.54
CA ALA A 79 -1.30 1.50 6.64
C ALA A 79 -1.48 1.06 5.18
N ALA A 80 -1.72 -0.24 4.95
CA ALA A 80 -2.02 -0.78 3.63
C ALA A 80 -3.31 -0.18 3.07
N SER A 81 -4.37 -0.11 3.88
CA SER A 81 -5.64 0.51 3.48
C SER A 81 -5.45 1.98 3.09
N THR A 82 -4.70 2.74 3.87
CA THR A 82 -4.41 4.15 3.57
C THR A 82 -3.70 4.31 2.22
N ALA A 83 -2.69 3.50 1.93
CA ALA A 83 -1.96 3.56 0.67
C ALA A 83 -2.84 3.19 -0.54
N LEU A 84 -3.64 2.14 -0.41
CA LEU A 84 -4.55 1.68 -1.47
C LEU A 84 -5.68 2.68 -1.73
N GLU A 85 -6.26 3.25 -0.68
CA GLU A 85 -7.28 4.29 -0.82
C GLU A 85 -6.75 5.53 -1.55
N LYS A 86 -5.55 5.98 -1.18
CA LYS A 86 -4.89 7.09 -1.88
C LYS A 86 -4.61 6.77 -3.34
N LEU A 87 -4.16 5.55 -3.62
CA LEU A 87 -3.88 5.10 -4.99
C LEU A 87 -5.15 5.11 -5.85
N ILE A 88 -6.23 4.54 -5.34
CA ILE A 88 -7.52 4.51 -6.02
C ILE A 88 -8.06 5.93 -6.26
N THR A 89 -7.98 6.80 -5.26
CA THR A 89 -8.39 8.19 -5.37
C THR A 89 -7.59 8.94 -6.42
N LEU A 90 -6.27 8.71 -6.46
CA LEU A 90 -5.38 9.33 -7.44
C LEU A 90 -5.68 8.87 -8.86
N GLN A 91 -5.91 7.58 -9.06
CA GLN A 91 -6.18 6.99 -10.36
C GLN A 91 -7.60 7.23 -10.87
N GLY A 92 -8.56 7.41 -9.95
CA GLY A 92 -9.96 7.66 -10.30
C GLY A 92 -10.54 6.55 -11.19
N HIS A 93 -11.04 6.92 -12.36
CA HIS A 93 -11.60 5.95 -13.31
C HIS A 93 -10.57 5.01 -13.93
N ALA A 94 -9.29 5.35 -13.86
CA ALA A 94 -8.20 4.49 -14.34
C ALA A 94 -7.74 3.46 -13.31
N ALA A 95 -8.32 3.44 -12.11
CA ALA A 95 -7.96 2.48 -11.07
C ALA A 95 -8.22 1.04 -11.55
N GLN A 96 -7.18 0.20 -11.43
CA GLN A 96 -7.24 -1.17 -11.90
C GLN A 96 -8.06 -2.06 -10.96
N ALA A 97 -8.72 -3.06 -11.54
CA ALA A 97 -9.51 -4.01 -10.77
C ALA A 97 -8.71 -4.71 -9.66
N VAL A 98 -7.44 -5.03 -9.92
CA VAL A 98 -6.55 -5.65 -8.94
C VAL A 98 -6.31 -4.74 -7.71
N THR A 99 -6.25 -3.43 -7.90
CA THR A 99 -6.09 -2.48 -6.79
C THR A 99 -7.34 -2.46 -5.92
N TRP A 100 -8.53 -2.48 -6.54
CA TRP A 100 -9.80 -2.60 -5.82
C TRP A 100 -9.88 -3.91 -5.03
N SER A 101 -9.52 -5.04 -5.64
CA SER A 101 -9.58 -6.33 -4.95
C SER A 101 -8.60 -6.42 -3.79
N GLN A 102 -7.42 -5.84 -3.92
CA GLN A 102 -6.46 -5.74 -2.82
C GLN A 102 -7.02 -4.91 -1.66
N TRP A 103 -7.63 -3.77 -1.96
CA TRP A 103 -8.22 -2.92 -0.92
C TRP A 103 -9.37 -3.62 -0.19
N VAL A 104 -10.24 -4.30 -0.91
CA VAL A 104 -11.33 -5.10 -0.32
C VAL A 104 -10.76 -6.13 0.66
N ARG A 105 -9.73 -6.88 0.25
CA ARG A 105 -9.08 -7.87 1.13
C ARG A 105 -8.46 -7.25 2.37
N VAL A 106 -7.77 -6.13 2.22
CA VAL A 106 -7.18 -5.40 3.36
C VAL A 106 -8.25 -4.93 4.33
N LEU A 107 -9.36 -4.37 3.84
CA LEU A 107 -10.49 -3.95 4.67
C LEU A 107 -11.09 -5.13 5.44
N ARG A 108 -11.20 -6.30 4.81
CA ARG A 108 -11.63 -7.53 5.49
C ARG A 108 -10.64 -7.97 6.56
N CYS A 109 -9.36 -7.89 6.31
CA CYS A 109 -8.33 -8.19 7.32
C CYS A 109 -8.40 -7.23 8.51
N MET A 110 -8.90 -6.02 8.32
CA MET A 110 -9.16 -5.05 9.40
C MET A 110 -10.48 -5.34 10.14
N GLY A 111 -11.30 -6.25 9.65
CA GLY A 111 -12.66 -6.46 10.17
C GLY A 111 -13.66 -5.39 9.75
N ASP A 112 -13.32 -4.55 8.79
CA ASP A 112 -14.19 -3.49 8.27
C ASP A 112 -14.98 -3.99 7.04
N ASP A 113 -15.86 -4.94 7.29
CA ASP A 113 -16.62 -5.61 6.23
C ASP A 113 -17.61 -4.68 5.53
N ALA A 114 -18.13 -3.67 6.23
CA ALA A 114 -19.03 -2.69 5.63
C ALA A 114 -18.32 -1.84 4.57
N ARG A 115 -17.11 -1.35 4.87
CA ARG A 115 -16.29 -0.63 3.87
C ARG A 115 -15.81 -1.57 2.76
N ALA A 116 -15.48 -2.82 3.10
CA ALA A 116 -15.09 -3.82 2.11
C ALA A 116 -16.20 -4.06 1.09
N MET A 117 -17.45 -4.15 1.55
CA MET A 117 -18.61 -4.30 0.67
C MET A 117 -18.80 -3.09 -0.25
N THR A 118 -18.67 -1.89 0.30
CA THR A 118 -18.77 -0.64 -0.48
C THR A 118 -17.65 -0.58 -1.54
N ALA A 119 -16.42 -0.91 -1.17
CA ALA A 119 -15.29 -0.93 -2.08
C ALA A 119 -15.47 -1.99 -3.20
N ALA A 120 -15.96 -3.17 -2.86
CA ALA A 120 -16.25 -4.21 -3.84
C ALA A 120 -17.33 -3.76 -4.84
N ALA A 121 -18.39 -3.13 -4.35
CA ALA A 121 -19.46 -2.58 -5.21
C ALA A 121 -18.92 -1.49 -6.15
N GLN A 122 -18.09 -0.60 -5.66
CA GLN A 122 -17.47 0.47 -6.46
C GLN A 122 -16.51 -0.10 -7.50
N GLY A 123 -15.69 -1.08 -7.12
CA GLY A 123 -14.79 -1.76 -8.06
C GLY A 123 -15.56 -2.49 -9.15
N LEU A 124 -16.67 -3.15 -8.84
CA LEU A 124 -17.52 -3.82 -9.80
C LEU A 124 -18.27 -2.86 -10.72
N ALA A 125 -18.53 -1.62 -10.29
CA ALA A 125 -19.16 -0.62 -11.15
C ALA A 125 -18.30 -0.28 -12.37
N THR A 126 -16.97 -0.30 -12.21
CA THR A 126 -16.00 -0.07 -13.31
C THR A 126 -15.46 -1.35 -13.92
N HIS A 127 -15.43 -2.43 -13.16
CA HIS A 127 -14.90 -3.75 -13.58
C HIS A 127 -15.89 -4.87 -13.30
N PRO A 128 -17.07 -4.87 -13.97
CA PRO A 128 -18.18 -5.75 -13.60
C PRO A 128 -17.88 -7.25 -13.79
N LYS A 129 -16.90 -7.59 -14.64
CA LYS A 129 -16.55 -8.98 -14.95
C LYS A 129 -15.31 -9.48 -14.22
N HIS A 130 -14.73 -8.69 -13.31
CA HIS A 130 -13.53 -9.11 -12.61
C HIS A 130 -13.85 -10.21 -11.59
N PRO A 131 -13.26 -11.42 -11.72
CA PRO A 131 -13.70 -12.58 -10.95
C PRO A 131 -13.44 -12.45 -9.45
N GLU A 132 -12.28 -11.90 -9.05
CA GLU A 132 -11.96 -11.72 -7.63
C GLU A 132 -12.92 -10.74 -6.95
N LEU A 133 -13.27 -9.64 -7.61
CA LEU A 133 -14.23 -8.67 -7.07
C LEU A 133 -15.64 -9.27 -6.95
N GLN A 134 -16.04 -10.07 -7.92
CA GLN A 134 -17.33 -10.78 -7.87
C GLN A 134 -17.36 -11.77 -6.71
N GLU A 135 -16.28 -12.51 -6.51
CA GLU A 135 -16.15 -13.47 -5.42
C GLU A 135 -16.19 -12.79 -4.05
N GLU A 136 -15.41 -11.73 -3.88
CA GLU A 136 -15.38 -10.96 -2.63
C GLU A 136 -16.74 -10.34 -2.31
N PHE A 137 -17.38 -9.75 -3.30
CA PHE A 137 -18.73 -9.18 -3.17
C PHE A 137 -19.75 -10.24 -2.77
N SER A 138 -19.75 -11.38 -3.47
CA SER A 138 -20.67 -12.47 -3.18
C SER A 138 -20.44 -13.08 -1.80
N ALA A 139 -19.18 -13.20 -1.38
CA ALA A 139 -18.84 -13.70 -0.05
C ALA A 139 -19.38 -12.79 1.05
N LEU A 140 -19.23 -11.47 0.89
CA LEU A 140 -19.75 -10.47 1.84
C LEU A 140 -21.28 -10.45 1.86
N GLN A 141 -21.95 -10.60 0.72
CA GLN A 141 -23.41 -10.72 0.65
C GLN A 141 -23.92 -11.93 1.41
N ARG A 142 -23.26 -13.08 1.26
CA ARG A 142 -23.67 -14.33 1.91
C ARG A 142 -23.66 -14.26 3.43
N VAL A 143 -22.79 -13.44 4.03
CA VAL A 143 -22.73 -13.24 5.48
C VAL A 143 -23.59 -12.05 5.94
N GLY A 144 -24.41 -11.49 5.05
CA GLY A 144 -25.37 -10.43 5.39
C GLY A 144 -24.78 -9.04 5.56
N ILE A 145 -23.59 -8.80 5.01
CA ILE A 145 -22.96 -7.48 5.07
C ILE A 145 -23.67 -6.53 4.10
N VAL A 146 -23.99 -5.35 4.61
CA VAL A 146 -24.62 -4.26 3.86
C VAL A 146 -23.56 -3.19 3.56
N PRO A 147 -23.55 -2.60 2.34
CA PRO A 147 -22.62 -1.51 2.04
C PRO A 147 -22.76 -0.37 3.05
N ALA A 148 -21.63 0.25 3.40
CA ALA A 148 -21.66 1.45 4.22
C ALA A 148 -22.38 2.56 3.47
N LEU A 149 -23.39 3.17 4.09
CA LEU A 149 -24.08 4.30 3.53
C LEU A 149 -23.09 5.48 3.43
N LYS A 150 -22.91 6.01 2.22
CA LYS A 150 -22.25 7.30 2.08
C LYS A 150 -23.19 8.34 2.71
N VAL A 151 -22.78 8.84 3.86
CA VAL A 151 -23.39 10.06 4.40
C VAL A 151 -22.94 11.19 3.49
N ALA A 152 -23.84 11.70 2.74
CA ALA A 152 -23.61 12.87 1.88
C ALA A 152 -23.28 14.09 2.74
#